data_0abcb8c99f1245d554e0bb157f381b0c
#
_entry.id   0abcb8c99f1245d554e0bb157f381b0c
#
_cell.length_a   1.000
_cell.length_b   1.000
_cell.length_c   1.000
_cell.angle_alpha   90.00
_cell.angle_beta   90.00
_cell.angle_gamma   90.00
#
_symmetry.space_group_name_H-M   'P 1'
#
loop_
_entity.id
_entity.type
_entity.pdbx_description
1 polymer ?
#
loop_
_entity_poly.entity_id
_entity_poly.type
_entity_poly.pdbx_seq_one_letter_code
_entity_poly.pdbx_strand_id
1 'polypeptide(L)'
;VKEDGTDAVNAVSYLILDCMEDMRQNQPNSNVQISKVTPDKFLKRACEIARQGWGQPAFYNTDELIQELVNQGKSLVDARNAGCSGCVETGAWGTEAYWLTGYLNIPKCLQLALYDGYDVMFKKQIGPHTGKAEDFKSYDELWNAFKTQLEYIIDVKMRGNLVIERIYAEMMPAPFLSICTDDCIKKGKDYNAGGARYNTSYIQGVGIGTISDALSAIKFNVFDNQKFTMKELIDAMNDDFKGHEDILNLVKNKTPKYGNDDDYADDIMVSVFNEYKDYITGRPTTRGGVYHVDMLPTTCHVYFGDVMIASPNGRLAHIPLSEGISPEKGADINGPTAVVKSCSKMN
;
A
#
# COMPACT_ATOMS: atom_id res chain seq x y z
N VAL A 1 -17.61 -12.34 -11.83
CA VAL A 1 -18.39 -13.59 -11.74
C VAL A 1 -19.80 -13.26 -11.22
N LYS A 2 -20.76 -14.18 -11.39
CA LYS A 2 -22.11 -14.10 -10.82
C LYS A 2 -22.12 -14.67 -9.41
N GLU A 3 -23.26 -14.49 -8.71
CA GLU A 3 -23.46 -15.02 -7.34
C GLU A 3 -23.24 -16.54 -7.22
N ASP A 4 -23.58 -17.28 -8.26
CA ASP A 4 -23.36 -18.74 -8.35
C ASP A 4 -21.91 -19.14 -8.73
N GLY A 5 -21.05 -18.16 -8.99
CA GLY A 5 -19.66 -18.37 -9.39
C GLY A 5 -19.44 -18.60 -10.89
N THR A 6 -20.48 -18.51 -11.71
CA THR A 6 -20.36 -18.61 -13.17
C THR A 6 -19.89 -17.31 -13.81
N ASP A 7 -19.52 -17.37 -15.09
CA ASP A 7 -19.10 -16.20 -15.85
C ASP A 7 -20.19 -15.13 -15.95
N ALA A 8 -19.80 -13.88 -15.75
CA ALA A 8 -20.68 -12.70 -15.84
C ALA A 8 -20.52 -11.91 -17.15
N VAL A 9 -19.55 -12.27 -18.00
CA VAL A 9 -19.31 -11.59 -19.28
C VAL A 9 -20.52 -11.75 -20.21
N ASN A 10 -20.93 -10.65 -20.81
CA ASN A 10 -22.07 -10.60 -21.73
C ASN A 10 -21.83 -9.55 -22.83
N ALA A 11 -22.80 -9.33 -23.71
CA ALA A 11 -22.65 -8.37 -24.82
C ALA A 11 -22.33 -6.95 -24.35
N VAL A 12 -22.88 -6.51 -23.20
CA VAL A 12 -22.60 -5.19 -22.64
C VAL A 12 -21.13 -5.06 -22.22
N SER A 13 -20.54 -6.15 -21.72
CA SER A 13 -19.10 -6.16 -21.36
C SER A 13 -18.20 -5.83 -22.56
N TYR A 14 -18.51 -6.37 -23.73
CA TYR A 14 -17.78 -6.05 -24.97
C TYR A 14 -18.06 -4.61 -25.44
N LEU A 15 -19.32 -4.17 -25.38
CA LEU A 15 -19.69 -2.81 -25.75
C LEU A 15 -18.96 -1.76 -24.89
N ILE A 16 -18.81 -2.01 -23.58
CA ILE A 16 -18.02 -1.14 -22.69
C ILE A 16 -16.58 -1.07 -23.16
N LEU A 17 -15.95 -2.19 -23.50
CA LEU A 17 -14.58 -2.21 -24.02
C LEU A 17 -14.46 -1.43 -25.35
N ASP A 18 -15.43 -1.57 -26.25
CA ASP A 18 -15.45 -0.84 -27.51
C ASP A 18 -15.60 0.67 -27.28
N CYS A 19 -16.52 1.09 -26.41
CA CYS A 19 -16.66 2.49 -26.02
C CYS A 19 -15.39 3.08 -25.42
N MET A 20 -14.69 2.29 -24.58
CA MET A 20 -13.40 2.73 -24.00
C MET A 20 -12.35 2.98 -25.07
N GLU A 21 -12.24 2.07 -26.05
CA GLU A 21 -11.29 2.19 -27.15
C GLU A 21 -11.59 3.41 -28.01
N ASP A 22 -12.88 3.66 -28.31
CA ASP A 22 -13.32 4.80 -29.14
C ASP A 22 -13.10 6.13 -28.44
N MET A 23 -13.46 6.22 -27.15
CA MET A 23 -13.41 7.47 -26.40
C MET A 23 -12.03 7.82 -25.87
N ARG A 24 -11.19 6.84 -25.57
CA ARG A 24 -9.82 6.99 -25.01
C ARG A 24 -9.74 7.91 -23.80
N GLN A 25 -10.73 7.86 -22.93
CA GLN A 25 -10.76 8.66 -21.71
C GLN A 25 -10.15 7.90 -20.53
N ASN A 26 -9.40 8.60 -19.68
CA ASN A 26 -8.83 8.04 -18.47
C ASN A 26 -9.84 7.92 -17.32
N GLN A 27 -10.96 8.63 -17.39
CA GLN A 27 -12.03 8.59 -16.42
C GLN A 27 -13.40 8.50 -17.12
N PRO A 28 -14.34 7.69 -16.61
CA PRO A 28 -14.18 6.78 -15.46
C PRO A 28 -13.14 5.69 -15.72
N ASN A 29 -12.39 5.31 -14.69
CA ASN A 29 -11.44 4.21 -14.77
C ASN A 29 -12.17 2.89 -15.02
N SER A 30 -11.64 2.04 -15.89
CA SER A 30 -12.28 0.81 -16.29
C SER A 30 -11.52 -0.40 -15.80
N ASN A 31 -12.25 -1.29 -15.13
CA ASN A 31 -11.70 -2.48 -14.48
C ASN A 31 -12.15 -3.74 -15.22
N VAL A 32 -11.20 -4.52 -15.68
CA VAL A 32 -11.43 -5.89 -16.19
C VAL A 32 -11.08 -6.87 -15.07
N GLN A 33 -12.11 -7.46 -14.51
CA GLN A 33 -11.99 -8.48 -13.48
C GLN A 33 -11.86 -9.85 -14.13
N ILE A 34 -10.75 -10.56 -13.85
CA ILE A 34 -10.39 -11.82 -14.44
C ILE A 34 -10.55 -12.94 -13.42
N SER A 35 -11.19 -14.03 -13.80
CA SER A 35 -11.29 -15.26 -13.05
C SER A 35 -11.01 -16.48 -13.93
N LYS A 36 -10.91 -17.66 -13.32
CA LYS A 36 -10.75 -18.92 -14.05
C LYS A 36 -11.89 -19.23 -15.03
N VAL A 37 -13.06 -18.60 -14.86
CA VAL A 37 -14.23 -18.78 -15.73
C VAL A 37 -14.36 -17.69 -16.79
N THR A 38 -13.48 -16.70 -16.82
CA THR A 38 -13.52 -15.61 -17.81
C THR A 38 -13.22 -16.14 -19.21
N PRO A 39 -14.07 -15.86 -20.25
CA PRO A 39 -13.84 -16.33 -21.59
C PRO A 39 -12.57 -15.74 -22.21
N ASP A 40 -11.73 -16.58 -22.83
CA ASP A 40 -10.52 -16.17 -23.54
C ASP A 40 -10.76 -15.05 -24.56
N LYS A 41 -11.91 -15.09 -25.25
CA LYS A 41 -12.29 -14.07 -26.23
C LYS A 41 -12.39 -12.69 -25.59
N PHE A 42 -12.98 -12.59 -24.40
CA PHE A 42 -13.10 -11.33 -23.67
C PHE A 42 -11.73 -10.84 -23.21
N LEU A 43 -10.92 -11.74 -22.64
CA LEU A 43 -9.58 -11.41 -22.20
C LEU A 43 -8.69 -10.92 -23.35
N LYS A 44 -8.73 -11.61 -24.51
CA LYS A 44 -8.02 -11.18 -25.71
C LYS A 44 -8.44 -9.79 -26.16
N ARG A 45 -9.75 -9.48 -26.18
CA ARG A 45 -10.26 -8.15 -26.54
C ARG A 45 -9.76 -7.07 -25.58
N ALA A 46 -9.78 -7.30 -24.27
CA ALA A 46 -9.24 -6.39 -23.28
C ALA A 46 -7.73 -6.16 -23.47
N CYS A 47 -6.95 -7.21 -23.73
CA CYS A 47 -5.52 -7.11 -24.01
C CYS A 47 -5.22 -6.34 -25.32
N GLU A 48 -6.07 -6.45 -26.35
CA GLU A 48 -5.93 -5.67 -27.58
C GLU A 48 -6.03 -4.16 -27.34
N ILE A 49 -6.88 -3.76 -26.40
CA ILE A 49 -7.01 -2.36 -25.99
C ILE A 49 -5.80 -1.96 -25.13
N ALA A 50 -5.45 -2.74 -24.13
CA ALA A 50 -4.34 -2.44 -23.21
C ALA A 50 -3.01 -2.27 -23.95
N ARG A 51 -2.73 -3.07 -24.98
CA ARG A 51 -1.49 -2.97 -25.79
C ARG A 51 -1.35 -1.66 -26.56
N GLN A 52 -2.41 -0.86 -26.67
CA GLN A 52 -2.34 0.46 -27.30
C GLN A 52 -1.60 1.50 -26.44
N GLY A 53 -1.33 1.19 -25.17
CA GLY A 53 -0.39 1.95 -24.33
C GLY A 53 -0.94 3.21 -23.67
N TRP A 54 -2.26 3.41 -23.63
CA TRP A 54 -2.86 4.58 -22.97
C TRP A 54 -3.35 4.32 -21.52
N GLY A 55 -2.99 3.15 -20.95
CA GLY A 55 -3.17 2.86 -19.54
C GLY A 55 -4.52 2.26 -19.13
N GLN A 56 -5.36 1.87 -20.09
CA GLN A 56 -6.66 1.25 -19.84
C GLN A 56 -6.84 -0.03 -20.67
N PRO A 57 -7.65 -0.99 -20.22
CA PRO A 57 -8.24 -1.14 -18.88
C PRO A 57 -7.20 -1.63 -17.84
N ALA A 58 -7.51 -1.45 -16.55
CA ALA A 58 -6.79 -2.12 -15.48
C ALA A 58 -7.30 -3.57 -15.31
N PHE A 59 -6.42 -4.49 -14.93
CA PHE A 59 -6.74 -5.92 -14.77
C PHE A 59 -6.66 -6.33 -13.31
N TYR A 60 -7.67 -7.06 -12.82
CA TYR A 60 -7.76 -7.51 -11.43
C TYR A 60 -8.04 -9.00 -11.34
N ASN A 61 -7.39 -9.67 -10.38
CA ASN A 61 -7.62 -11.07 -10.09
C ASN A 61 -8.87 -11.25 -9.22
N THR A 62 -10.00 -11.57 -9.85
CA THR A 62 -11.29 -11.73 -9.17
C THR A 62 -11.29 -12.90 -8.19
N ASP A 63 -10.58 -13.98 -8.47
CA ASP A 63 -10.56 -15.16 -7.61
C ASP A 63 -9.89 -14.81 -6.26
N GLU A 64 -8.77 -14.08 -6.28
CA GLU A 64 -8.10 -13.60 -5.07
C GLU A 64 -8.91 -12.52 -4.34
N LEU A 65 -9.52 -11.60 -5.09
CA LEU A 65 -10.41 -10.58 -4.53
C LEU A 65 -11.56 -11.21 -3.73
N ILE A 66 -12.21 -12.23 -4.27
CA ILE A 66 -13.26 -12.97 -3.57
C ILE A 66 -12.71 -13.63 -2.30
N GLN A 67 -11.53 -14.27 -2.40
CA GLN A 67 -10.90 -14.94 -1.25
C GLN A 67 -10.55 -13.93 -0.15
N GLU A 68 -9.97 -12.79 -0.52
CA GLU A 68 -9.66 -11.70 0.42
C GLU A 68 -10.92 -11.25 1.17
N LEU A 69 -12.01 -10.96 0.45
CA LEU A 69 -13.25 -10.49 1.08
C LEU A 69 -13.90 -11.54 1.98
N VAL A 70 -13.82 -12.82 1.61
CA VAL A 70 -14.28 -13.92 2.46
C VAL A 70 -13.42 -14.03 3.72
N ASN A 71 -12.09 -13.90 3.61
CA ASN A 71 -11.17 -13.88 4.76
C ASN A 71 -11.43 -12.68 5.69
N GLN A 72 -11.92 -11.56 5.15
CA GLN A 72 -12.38 -10.39 5.91
C GLN A 72 -13.76 -10.60 6.56
N GLY A 73 -14.40 -11.78 6.42
CA GLY A 73 -15.69 -12.11 7.03
C GLY A 73 -16.92 -11.73 6.22
N LYS A 74 -16.78 -11.36 4.96
CA LYS A 74 -17.92 -11.11 4.07
C LYS A 74 -18.53 -12.41 3.58
N SER A 75 -19.86 -12.41 3.29
CA SER A 75 -20.49 -13.60 2.70
C SER A 75 -19.93 -13.89 1.30
N LEU A 76 -19.92 -15.16 0.90
CA LEU A 76 -19.47 -15.54 -0.44
C LEU A 76 -20.28 -14.87 -1.55
N VAL A 77 -21.57 -14.63 -1.33
CA VAL A 77 -22.45 -13.92 -2.28
C VAL A 77 -22.01 -12.46 -2.41
N ASP A 78 -21.83 -11.76 -1.27
CA ASP A 78 -21.38 -10.37 -1.28
C ASP A 78 -19.98 -10.23 -1.86
N ALA A 79 -19.07 -11.19 -1.58
CA ALA A 79 -17.72 -11.23 -2.14
C ALA A 79 -17.73 -11.46 -3.67
N ARG A 80 -18.65 -12.27 -4.21
CA ARG A 80 -18.81 -12.48 -5.65
C ARG A 80 -19.45 -11.29 -6.38
N ASN A 81 -20.31 -10.53 -5.69
CA ASN A 81 -20.86 -9.26 -6.20
C ASN A 81 -19.93 -8.07 -6.00
N ALA A 82 -18.76 -8.31 -5.43
CA ALA A 82 -17.73 -7.31 -5.17
C ALA A 82 -16.93 -6.92 -6.40
N GLY A 83 -16.08 -5.94 -6.24
CA GLY A 83 -15.15 -5.51 -7.28
C GLY A 83 -14.06 -4.59 -6.74
N CYS A 84 -13.17 -4.18 -7.62
CA CYS A 84 -12.27 -3.07 -7.39
C CYS A 84 -12.93 -1.76 -7.83
N SER A 85 -12.69 -0.70 -7.08
CA SER A 85 -13.12 0.66 -7.39
C SER A 85 -11.90 1.57 -7.46
N GLY A 86 -12.03 2.66 -8.21
CA GLY A 86 -11.00 3.67 -8.30
C GLY A 86 -9.68 3.12 -8.84
N CYS A 87 -8.76 2.77 -7.96
CA CYS A 87 -7.45 2.28 -8.30
C CYS A 87 -7.30 0.78 -7.97
N VAL A 88 -7.34 0.43 -6.66
CA VAL A 88 -7.13 -0.95 -6.17
C VAL A 88 -8.06 -1.29 -5.00
N GLU A 89 -9.00 -0.43 -4.68
CA GLU A 89 -9.87 -0.59 -3.53
C GLU A 89 -10.85 -1.75 -3.74
N THR A 90 -10.62 -2.83 -3.01
CA THR A 90 -11.40 -4.05 -3.03
C THR A 90 -12.55 -3.97 -2.04
N GLY A 91 -13.80 -4.02 -2.49
CA GLY A 91 -14.95 -3.87 -1.60
C GLY A 91 -16.22 -4.57 -2.08
N ALA A 92 -17.11 -4.88 -1.16
CA ALA A 92 -18.43 -5.45 -1.43
C ALA A 92 -19.44 -4.31 -1.71
N TRP A 93 -19.36 -3.74 -2.89
CA TRP A 93 -20.08 -2.54 -3.29
C TRP A 93 -21.61 -2.72 -3.20
N GLY A 94 -22.28 -1.69 -2.68
CA GLY A 94 -23.70 -1.74 -2.36
C GLY A 94 -24.05 -2.36 -1.00
N THR A 95 -23.11 -3.07 -0.36
CA THR A 95 -23.27 -3.66 0.98
C THR A 95 -22.26 -3.17 1.98
N GLU A 96 -21.21 -2.49 1.54
CA GLU A 96 -20.08 -2.04 2.35
C GLU A 96 -19.93 -0.51 2.37
N ALA A 97 -19.76 0.04 3.56
CA ALA A 97 -19.22 1.37 3.77
C ALA A 97 -17.71 1.28 3.84
N TYR A 98 -17.05 1.44 2.70
CA TYR A 98 -15.60 1.38 2.52
C TYR A 98 -15.00 2.77 2.73
N TRP A 99 -14.16 2.93 3.74
CA TRP A 99 -13.54 4.20 4.07
C TRP A 99 -12.02 4.16 3.94
N LEU A 100 -11.48 5.01 3.09
CA LEU A 100 -10.05 5.31 3.04
C LEU A 100 -9.74 6.39 4.09
N THR A 101 -9.06 6.01 5.16
CA THR A 101 -8.83 6.89 6.30
C THR A 101 -7.46 7.54 6.33
N GLY A 102 -6.85 7.66 5.15
CA GLY A 102 -5.60 8.36 4.89
C GLY A 102 -4.37 7.47 4.87
N TYR A 103 -3.23 8.08 4.65
CA TYR A 103 -1.98 7.47 4.25
C TYR A 103 -0.98 7.37 5.40
N LEU A 104 -0.10 6.36 5.33
CA LEU A 104 1.01 6.16 6.25
C LEU A 104 2.34 6.16 5.49
N ASN A 105 3.25 7.06 5.86
CA ASN A 105 4.62 7.10 5.35
C ASN A 105 5.46 6.05 6.10
N ILE A 106 5.55 4.83 5.56
CA ILE A 106 6.29 3.73 6.20
C ILE A 106 7.81 4.02 6.25
N PRO A 107 8.46 4.53 5.17
CA PRO A 107 9.88 4.91 5.22
C PRO A 107 10.22 5.95 6.29
N LYS A 108 9.28 6.85 6.62
CA LYS A 108 9.49 7.84 7.70
C LYS A 108 9.70 7.17 9.06
N CYS A 109 9.06 6.03 9.30
CA CYS A 109 9.24 5.29 10.55
C CYS A 109 10.67 4.75 10.68
N LEU A 110 11.30 4.32 9.57
CA LEU A 110 12.72 3.97 9.59
C LEU A 110 13.61 5.20 9.82
N GLN A 111 13.31 6.33 9.16
CA GLN A 111 14.04 7.56 9.44
C GLN A 111 13.99 7.92 10.93
N LEU A 112 12.81 7.82 11.56
CA LEU A 112 12.69 8.04 13.01
C LEU A 112 13.51 7.04 13.82
N ALA A 113 13.52 5.75 13.44
CA ALA A 113 14.35 4.75 14.13
C ALA A 113 15.86 5.05 14.04
N LEU A 114 16.32 5.53 12.89
CA LEU A 114 17.74 5.89 12.68
C LEU A 114 18.16 7.13 13.49
N TYR A 115 17.23 7.99 13.86
CA TYR A 115 17.46 9.24 14.60
C TYR A 115 16.79 9.25 15.99
N ASP A 116 16.65 8.09 16.63
CA ASP A 116 16.11 7.96 18.00
C ASP A 116 14.74 8.65 18.19
N GLY A 117 13.86 8.54 17.21
CA GLY A 117 12.53 9.16 17.20
C GLY A 117 12.50 10.64 16.85
N TYR A 118 13.67 11.25 16.60
CA TYR A 118 13.78 12.67 16.23
C TYR A 118 13.60 12.87 14.73
N ASP A 119 12.68 13.75 14.35
CA ASP A 119 12.51 14.15 12.95
C ASP A 119 13.46 15.29 12.61
N VAL A 120 14.46 14.99 11.78
CA VAL A 120 15.52 15.95 11.40
C VAL A 120 15.00 17.05 10.46
N MET A 121 13.92 16.80 9.68
CA MET A 121 13.31 17.81 8.82
C MET A 121 12.49 18.83 9.64
N PHE A 122 11.65 18.34 10.54
CA PHE A 122 10.81 19.18 11.39
C PHE A 122 11.50 19.62 12.69
N LYS A 123 12.72 19.13 12.93
CA LYS A 123 13.54 19.43 14.13
C LYS A 123 12.78 19.21 15.44
N LYS A 124 12.09 18.07 15.52
CA LYS A 124 11.22 17.75 16.65
C LYS A 124 11.26 16.27 16.99
N GLN A 125 11.19 15.97 18.30
CA GLN A 125 10.93 14.60 18.76
C GLN A 125 9.49 14.24 18.43
N ILE A 126 9.29 13.28 17.52
CA ILE A 126 7.97 12.82 17.06
C ILE A 126 7.68 11.43 17.60
N GLY A 127 8.63 10.50 17.44
CA GLY A 127 8.52 9.13 17.91
C GLY A 127 9.14 8.90 19.28
N PRO A 128 8.98 7.70 19.85
CA PRO A 128 9.65 7.32 21.09
C PRO A 128 11.16 7.22 20.92
N HIS A 129 11.90 7.27 22.04
CA HIS A 129 13.31 6.95 22.04
C HIS A 129 13.53 5.45 21.81
N THR A 130 14.29 5.09 20.79
CA THR A 130 14.60 3.70 20.41
C THR A 130 16.10 3.41 20.38
N GLY A 131 16.92 4.37 20.79
CA GLY A 131 18.37 4.28 20.75
C GLY A 131 18.97 4.90 19.47
N LYS A 132 20.25 5.17 19.50
CA LYS A 132 20.96 5.72 18.35
C LYS A 132 21.32 4.59 17.37
N ALA A 133 21.13 4.84 16.09
CA ALA A 133 21.41 3.85 15.06
C ALA A 133 22.86 3.33 15.08
N GLU A 134 23.83 4.20 15.42
CA GLU A 134 25.25 3.86 15.52
C GLU A 134 25.56 2.82 16.63
N ASP A 135 24.68 2.70 17.63
CA ASP A 135 24.85 1.81 18.78
C ASP A 135 24.28 0.40 18.51
N PHE A 136 23.46 0.21 17.47
CA PHE A 136 22.86 -1.08 17.12
C PHE A 136 23.94 -2.10 16.72
N LYS A 137 23.92 -3.28 17.37
CA LYS A 137 24.89 -4.36 17.15
C LYS A 137 24.41 -5.40 16.15
N SER A 138 23.13 -5.42 15.83
CA SER A 138 22.52 -6.37 14.89
C SER A 138 21.40 -5.73 14.08
N TYR A 139 21.06 -6.39 12.97
CA TYR A 139 19.88 -6.03 12.19
C TYR A 139 18.59 -6.16 13.01
N ASP A 140 18.52 -7.13 13.93
CA ASP A 140 17.34 -7.33 14.77
C ASP A 140 17.11 -6.15 15.73
N GLU A 141 18.15 -5.51 16.25
CA GLU A 141 18.03 -4.30 17.06
C GLU A 141 17.46 -3.14 16.25
N LEU A 142 17.95 -2.94 15.02
CA LEU A 142 17.40 -1.96 14.09
C LEU A 142 15.94 -2.26 13.73
N TRP A 143 15.64 -3.52 13.43
CA TRP A 143 14.29 -3.95 13.12
C TRP A 143 13.32 -3.66 14.27
N ASN A 144 13.70 -3.97 15.51
CA ASN A 144 12.90 -3.68 16.69
C ASN A 144 12.70 -2.16 16.92
N ALA A 145 13.72 -1.35 16.66
CA ALA A 145 13.59 0.10 16.69
C ALA A 145 12.62 0.62 15.63
N PHE A 146 12.72 0.13 14.38
CA PHE A 146 11.79 0.45 13.31
C PHE A 146 10.36 0.03 13.65
N LYS A 147 10.15 -1.19 14.12
CA LYS A 147 8.86 -1.72 14.55
C LYS A 147 8.23 -0.82 15.62
N THR A 148 8.99 -0.44 16.65
CA THR A 148 8.51 0.44 17.72
C THR A 148 8.05 1.81 17.18
N GLN A 149 8.78 2.39 16.23
CA GLN A 149 8.37 3.64 15.59
C GLN A 149 7.11 3.47 14.75
N LEU A 150 7.03 2.39 13.97
CA LEU A 150 5.88 2.08 13.12
C LEU A 150 4.60 1.92 13.95
N GLU A 151 4.64 1.09 14.98
CA GLU A 151 3.52 0.85 15.89
C GLU A 151 3.05 2.13 16.57
N TYR A 152 3.97 2.96 17.06
CA TYR A 152 3.65 4.24 17.68
C TYR A 152 2.93 5.19 16.71
N ILE A 153 3.44 5.33 15.48
CA ILE A 153 2.84 6.22 14.47
C ILE A 153 1.46 5.68 14.05
N ILE A 154 1.30 4.37 13.90
CA ILE A 154 -0.01 3.74 13.64
C ILE A 154 -1.00 4.07 14.77
N ASP A 155 -0.60 3.96 16.02
CA ASP A 155 -1.47 4.27 17.16
C ASP A 155 -1.92 5.75 17.19
N VAL A 156 -1.00 6.67 16.88
CA VAL A 156 -1.34 8.11 16.77
C VAL A 156 -2.33 8.33 15.64
N LYS A 157 -2.09 7.71 14.47
CA LYS A 157 -2.97 7.81 13.31
C LYS A 157 -4.36 7.25 13.60
N MET A 158 -4.44 6.06 14.19
CA MET A 158 -5.72 5.42 14.48
C MET A 158 -6.55 6.21 15.50
N ARG A 159 -5.93 6.78 16.51
CA ARG A 159 -6.63 7.71 17.44
C ARG A 159 -7.22 8.89 16.70
N GLY A 160 -6.47 9.50 15.78
CA GLY A 160 -6.98 10.57 14.93
C GLY A 160 -8.15 10.11 14.03
N ASN A 161 -8.04 8.94 13.43
CA ASN A 161 -9.10 8.37 12.60
C ASN A 161 -10.41 8.15 13.37
N LEU A 162 -10.35 7.62 14.60
CA LEU A 162 -11.54 7.42 15.44
C LEU A 162 -12.27 8.73 15.74
N VAL A 163 -11.53 9.84 15.92
CA VAL A 163 -12.12 11.17 16.10
C VAL A 163 -12.79 11.64 14.80
N ILE A 164 -12.09 11.51 13.68
CA ILE A 164 -12.61 11.91 12.35
C ILE A 164 -13.88 11.10 11.99
N GLU A 165 -13.89 9.80 12.21
CA GLU A 165 -15.05 8.94 11.95
C GLU A 165 -16.29 9.41 12.73
N ARG A 166 -16.13 9.81 14.00
CA ARG A 166 -17.23 10.37 14.82
C ARG A 166 -17.74 11.68 14.27
N ILE A 167 -16.84 12.59 13.88
CA ILE A 167 -17.22 13.87 13.28
C ILE A 167 -18.03 13.64 12.01
N TYR A 168 -17.59 12.73 11.14
CA TYR A 168 -18.35 12.40 9.93
C TYR A 168 -19.73 11.82 10.25
N ALA A 169 -19.82 10.90 11.20
CA ALA A 169 -21.10 10.30 11.59
C ALA A 169 -22.11 11.31 12.14
N GLU A 170 -21.63 12.33 12.85
CA GLU A 170 -22.48 13.33 13.50
C GLU A 170 -22.79 14.55 12.61
N MET A 171 -21.81 14.99 11.82
CA MET A 171 -21.88 16.28 11.12
C MET A 171 -22.00 16.17 9.60
N MET A 172 -21.74 15.00 9.03
CA MET A 172 -21.74 14.80 7.57
C MET A 172 -22.58 13.59 7.14
N PRO A 173 -23.89 13.60 7.39
CA PRO A 173 -24.76 12.49 6.93
C PRO A 173 -24.75 12.38 5.41
N ALA A 174 -24.82 11.15 4.90
CA ALA A 174 -24.83 10.83 3.48
C ALA A 174 -26.16 10.14 3.09
N PRO A 175 -27.30 10.85 3.10
CA PRO A 175 -28.62 10.23 2.94
C PRO A 175 -28.81 9.55 1.58
N PHE A 176 -28.32 10.14 0.50
CA PHE A 176 -28.39 9.51 -0.83
C PHE A 176 -27.58 8.22 -0.91
N LEU A 177 -26.38 8.20 -0.35
CA LEU A 177 -25.57 7.01 -0.29
C LEU A 177 -26.20 5.94 0.62
N SER A 178 -26.83 6.37 1.71
CA SER A 178 -27.53 5.49 2.65
C SER A 178 -28.71 4.77 2.02
N ILE A 179 -29.47 5.40 1.12
CA ILE A 179 -30.59 4.72 0.41
C ILE A 179 -30.09 3.75 -0.67
N CYS A 180 -28.85 3.91 -1.14
CA CYS A 180 -28.23 3.04 -2.15
C CYS A 180 -27.39 1.91 -1.52
N THR A 181 -27.27 1.86 -0.19
CA THR A 181 -26.43 0.88 0.51
C THR A 181 -27.30 -0.02 1.39
N ASP A 182 -27.13 -1.32 1.22
CA ASP A 182 -27.87 -2.33 1.97
C ASP A 182 -27.72 -2.15 3.48
N ASP A 183 -28.83 -2.45 4.17
CA ASP A 183 -29.00 -2.42 5.61
C ASP A 183 -29.07 -1.01 6.25
N CYS A 184 -28.70 0.06 5.57
CA CYS A 184 -28.81 1.42 6.13
C CYS A 184 -30.25 1.78 6.52
N ILE A 185 -31.21 1.60 5.61
CA ILE A 185 -32.63 1.84 5.87
C ILE A 185 -33.17 0.88 6.95
N LYS A 186 -32.84 -0.41 6.84
CA LYS A 186 -33.26 -1.44 7.79
C LYS A 186 -32.77 -1.17 9.21
N LYS A 187 -31.56 -0.68 9.37
CA LYS A 187 -30.95 -0.32 10.66
C LYS A 187 -31.36 1.07 11.14
N GLY A 188 -31.97 1.91 10.27
CA GLY A 188 -32.25 3.32 10.56
C GLY A 188 -30.99 4.12 10.85
N LYS A 189 -29.87 3.80 10.17
CA LYS A 189 -28.58 4.44 10.38
C LYS A 189 -27.99 4.92 9.07
N ASP A 190 -27.38 6.11 9.12
CA ASP A 190 -26.66 6.67 7.99
C ASP A 190 -25.41 5.82 7.64
N TYR A 191 -25.01 5.87 6.37
CA TYR A 191 -23.79 5.24 5.85
C TYR A 191 -22.57 5.57 6.69
N ASN A 192 -22.40 6.86 7.04
CA ASN A 192 -21.28 7.33 7.86
C ASN A 192 -21.40 6.96 9.34
N ALA A 193 -22.59 6.56 9.80
CA ALA A 193 -22.85 6.14 11.18
C ALA A 193 -22.88 4.61 11.37
N GLY A 194 -22.40 3.84 10.40
CA GLY A 194 -22.36 2.38 10.48
C GLY A 194 -23.65 1.69 10.03
N GLY A 195 -24.41 2.32 9.14
CA GLY A 195 -25.66 1.77 8.60
C GLY A 195 -25.45 0.58 7.67
N ALA A 196 -24.38 0.54 6.90
CA ALA A 196 -24.09 -0.52 5.94
C ALA A 196 -23.98 -1.91 6.59
N ARG A 197 -24.08 -2.97 5.78
CA ARG A 197 -23.87 -4.35 6.22
C ARG A 197 -22.48 -4.53 6.77
N TYR A 198 -21.47 -4.09 6.02
CA TYR A 198 -20.04 -4.08 6.38
C TYR A 198 -19.56 -2.63 6.53
N ASN A 199 -18.76 -2.35 7.56
CA ASN A 199 -18.26 -1.00 7.84
C ASN A 199 -16.75 -1.06 8.05
N THR A 200 -16.01 -0.94 6.95
CA THR A 200 -14.57 -1.12 6.93
C THR A 200 -13.84 0.20 6.80
N SER A 201 -12.74 0.36 7.54
CA SER A 201 -11.82 1.48 7.41
C SER A 201 -10.45 0.97 6.98
N TYR A 202 -9.84 1.63 6.00
CA TYR A 202 -8.52 1.24 5.47
C TYR A 202 -7.49 2.32 5.76
N ILE A 203 -6.29 1.89 6.20
CA ILE A 203 -5.10 2.73 6.26
C ILE A 203 -4.22 2.37 5.06
N GLN A 204 -3.82 3.37 4.31
CA GLN A 204 -3.08 3.19 3.07
C GLN A 204 -1.58 3.32 3.32
N GLY A 205 -0.84 2.22 3.15
CA GLY A 205 0.62 2.18 3.24
C GLY A 205 1.28 2.77 1.99
N VAL A 206 2.33 3.54 2.18
CA VAL A 206 3.08 4.19 1.10
C VAL A 206 4.57 3.94 1.26
N GLY A 207 5.24 3.61 0.15
CA GLY A 207 6.69 3.53 0.09
C GLY A 207 7.26 2.15 0.44
N ILE A 208 6.54 1.05 0.15
CA ILE A 208 7.01 -0.30 0.48
C ILE A 208 8.35 -0.62 -0.23
N GLY A 209 8.52 -0.22 -1.48
CA GLY A 209 9.79 -0.41 -2.20
C GLY A 209 10.92 0.38 -1.56
N THR A 210 10.68 1.65 -1.22
CA THR A 210 11.69 2.50 -0.56
C THR A 210 12.13 1.91 0.77
N ILE A 211 11.21 1.49 1.64
CA ILE A 211 11.55 0.92 2.96
C ILE A 211 12.24 -0.42 2.84
N SER A 212 11.79 -1.30 1.94
CA SER A 212 12.39 -2.61 1.73
C SER A 212 13.83 -2.49 1.24
N ASP A 213 14.05 -1.62 0.26
CA ASP A 213 15.39 -1.34 -0.27
C ASP A 213 16.29 -0.64 0.75
N ALA A 214 15.74 0.23 1.61
CA ALA A 214 16.49 0.89 2.67
C ALA A 214 16.96 -0.11 3.73
N LEU A 215 16.07 -0.99 4.18
CA LEU A 215 16.41 -2.06 5.12
C LEU A 215 17.39 -3.08 4.50
N SER A 216 17.18 -3.45 3.23
CA SER A 216 18.10 -4.29 2.48
C SER A 216 19.49 -3.66 2.41
N ALA A 217 19.58 -2.36 2.13
CA ALA A 217 20.85 -1.64 2.06
C ALA A 217 21.61 -1.66 3.39
N ILE A 218 20.92 -1.43 4.50
CA ILE A 218 21.52 -1.49 5.83
C ILE A 218 21.93 -2.92 6.16
N LYS A 219 21.01 -3.89 6.03
CA LYS A 219 21.28 -5.28 6.36
C LYS A 219 22.47 -5.81 5.58
N PHE A 220 22.45 -5.65 4.26
CA PHE A 220 23.49 -6.19 3.36
C PHE A 220 24.85 -5.54 3.57
N ASN A 221 24.92 -4.22 3.63
CA ASN A 221 26.19 -3.51 3.62
C ASN A 221 26.78 -3.27 5.03
N VAL A 222 25.93 -2.98 6.03
CA VAL A 222 26.41 -2.68 7.38
C VAL A 222 26.59 -3.95 8.20
N PHE A 223 25.55 -4.81 8.27
CA PHE A 223 25.59 -5.96 9.17
C PHE A 223 26.19 -7.21 8.52
N ASP A 224 25.74 -7.61 7.34
CA ASP A 224 26.15 -8.89 6.75
C ASP A 224 27.56 -8.82 6.11
N ASN A 225 27.87 -7.74 5.38
CA ASN A 225 29.12 -7.61 4.62
C ASN A 225 30.10 -6.56 5.15
N GLN A 226 29.73 -5.76 6.14
CA GLN A 226 30.57 -4.75 6.80
C GLN A 226 31.35 -3.86 5.81
N LYS A 227 30.68 -3.39 4.74
CA LYS A 227 31.27 -2.53 3.71
C LYS A 227 31.52 -1.11 4.20
N PHE A 228 30.67 -0.64 5.08
CA PHE A 228 30.75 0.63 5.79
C PHE A 228 29.97 0.51 7.12
N THR A 229 30.23 1.42 8.03
CA THR A 229 29.57 1.47 9.34
C THR A 229 28.23 2.18 9.27
N MET A 230 27.37 1.96 10.25
CA MET A 230 26.11 2.71 10.38
C MET A 230 26.35 4.23 10.46
N LYS A 231 27.42 4.65 11.16
CA LYS A 231 27.81 6.06 11.24
C LYS A 231 28.13 6.65 9.88
N GLU A 232 28.94 5.98 9.07
CA GLU A 232 29.29 6.43 7.71
C GLU A 232 28.05 6.54 6.82
N LEU A 233 27.09 5.62 6.96
CA LEU A 233 25.80 5.71 6.24
C LEU A 233 24.96 6.92 6.69
N ILE A 234 24.87 7.17 8.00
CA ILE A 234 24.14 8.32 8.55
C ILE A 234 24.80 9.64 8.10
N ASP A 235 26.11 9.72 8.13
CA ASP A 235 26.86 10.89 7.65
C ASP A 235 26.59 11.12 6.14
N ALA A 236 26.66 10.07 5.33
CA ALA A 236 26.36 10.14 3.89
C ALA A 236 24.91 10.60 3.62
N MET A 237 23.94 10.10 4.38
CA MET A 237 22.54 10.54 4.26
C MET A 237 22.35 12.01 4.65
N ASN A 238 23.02 12.47 5.70
CA ASN A 238 22.97 13.88 6.16
C ASN A 238 23.56 14.84 5.11
N ASP A 239 24.57 14.39 4.37
CA ASP A 239 25.22 15.14 3.28
C ASP A 239 24.51 14.96 1.92
N ASP A 240 23.33 14.29 1.90
CA ASP A 240 22.62 13.94 0.67
C ASP A 240 23.53 13.18 -0.32
N PHE A 241 24.35 12.30 0.22
CA PHE A 241 25.41 11.52 -0.45
C PHE A 241 26.50 12.32 -1.18
N LYS A 242 26.56 13.65 -1.02
CA LYS A 242 27.62 14.48 -1.60
C LYS A 242 28.95 14.20 -0.92
N GLY A 243 29.95 13.79 -1.70
CA GLY A 243 31.25 13.36 -1.18
C GLY A 243 31.28 11.93 -0.65
N HIS A 244 30.19 11.16 -0.83
CA HIS A 244 30.05 9.76 -0.43
C HIS A 244 29.56 8.89 -1.63
N GLU A 245 30.11 9.15 -2.81
CA GLU A 245 29.68 8.53 -4.07
C GLU A 245 29.95 7.02 -4.09
N ASP A 246 30.94 6.55 -3.36
CA ASP A 246 31.24 5.13 -3.17
C ASP A 246 30.13 4.41 -2.37
N ILE A 247 29.68 4.99 -1.25
CA ILE A 247 28.53 4.49 -0.48
C ILE A 247 27.27 4.52 -1.34
N LEU A 248 27.01 5.64 -2.02
CA LEU A 248 25.86 5.77 -2.93
C LEU A 248 25.85 4.68 -4.00
N ASN A 249 27.00 4.41 -4.63
CA ASN A 249 27.11 3.35 -5.63
C ASN A 249 26.85 1.96 -5.06
N LEU A 250 27.33 1.67 -3.86
CA LEU A 250 27.07 0.39 -3.18
C LEU A 250 25.57 0.21 -2.91
N VAL A 251 24.93 1.17 -2.24
CA VAL A 251 23.53 1.05 -1.84
C VAL A 251 22.57 1.10 -3.03
N LYS A 252 22.89 1.83 -4.09
CA LYS A 252 22.03 1.99 -5.26
C LYS A 252 22.18 0.87 -6.27
N ASN A 253 23.43 0.42 -6.55
CA ASN A 253 23.72 -0.43 -7.70
C ASN A 253 24.24 -1.83 -7.34
N LYS A 254 24.62 -2.09 -6.07
CA LYS A 254 25.27 -3.34 -5.66
C LYS A 254 24.55 -4.07 -4.52
N THR A 255 23.41 -3.57 -4.10
CA THR A 255 22.59 -4.14 -3.04
C THR A 255 21.35 -4.81 -3.64
N PRO A 256 20.91 -5.97 -3.13
CA PRO A 256 19.64 -6.58 -3.51
C PRO A 256 18.46 -5.62 -3.37
N LYS A 257 17.56 -5.63 -4.36
CA LYS A 257 16.41 -4.70 -4.47
C LYS A 257 15.12 -5.45 -4.65
N TYR A 258 14.08 -4.99 -3.97
CA TYR A 258 12.71 -5.44 -4.17
C TYR A 258 12.24 -5.22 -5.61
N GLY A 259 11.47 -6.19 -6.13
CA GLY A 259 10.93 -6.15 -7.49
C GLY A 259 11.79 -6.86 -8.54
N ASN A 260 12.84 -7.60 -8.12
CA ASN A 260 13.75 -8.33 -9.01
C ASN A 260 13.68 -9.86 -8.87
N ASP A 261 12.66 -10.39 -8.16
CA ASP A 261 12.54 -11.82 -7.84
C ASP A 261 13.78 -12.30 -7.03
N ASP A 262 14.24 -11.47 -6.09
CA ASP A 262 15.38 -11.73 -5.21
C ASP A 262 14.87 -11.89 -3.77
N ASP A 263 14.92 -13.11 -3.26
CA ASP A 263 14.40 -13.48 -1.94
C ASP A 263 15.02 -12.65 -0.82
N TYR A 264 16.29 -12.22 -0.95
CA TYR A 264 16.94 -11.39 0.08
C TYR A 264 16.18 -10.07 0.34
N ALA A 265 15.78 -9.37 -0.71
CA ALA A 265 15.06 -8.10 -0.61
C ALA A 265 13.54 -8.32 -0.45
N ASP A 266 13.01 -9.34 -1.12
CA ASP A 266 11.58 -9.65 -1.10
C ASP A 266 11.12 -10.14 0.27
N ASP A 267 11.92 -10.94 1.01
CA ASP A 267 11.61 -11.38 2.37
C ASP A 267 11.57 -10.20 3.37
N ILE A 268 12.42 -9.19 3.15
CA ILE A 268 12.37 -7.94 3.92
C ILE A 268 11.06 -7.20 3.64
N MET A 269 10.67 -7.11 2.37
CA MET A 269 9.40 -6.49 1.96
C MET A 269 8.21 -7.19 2.61
N VAL A 270 8.17 -8.53 2.55
CA VAL A 270 7.12 -9.35 3.20
C VAL A 270 7.08 -9.09 4.71
N SER A 271 8.24 -9.01 5.36
CA SER A 271 8.34 -8.74 6.80
C SER A 271 7.78 -7.36 7.16
N VAL A 272 8.10 -6.31 6.37
CA VAL A 272 7.57 -4.96 6.57
C VAL A 272 6.05 -4.93 6.36
N PHE A 273 5.57 -5.56 5.29
CA PHE A 273 4.14 -5.62 5.00
C PHE A 273 3.37 -6.35 6.10
N ASN A 274 3.85 -7.50 6.56
CA ASN A 274 3.21 -8.27 7.62
C ASN A 274 3.16 -7.48 8.94
N GLU A 275 4.25 -6.84 9.34
CA GLU A 275 4.27 -5.99 10.54
C GLU A 275 3.24 -4.87 10.47
N TYR A 276 3.18 -4.18 9.33
CA TYR A 276 2.20 -3.12 9.08
C TYR A 276 0.76 -3.66 9.11
N LYS A 277 0.49 -4.75 8.41
CA LYS A 277 -0.83 -5.39 8.30
C LYS A 277 -1.30 -5.93 9.65
N ASP A 278 -0.46 -6.70 10.33
CA ASP A 278 -0.87 -7.42 11.55
C ASP A 278 -1.12 -6.46 12.72
N TYR A 279 -0.43 -5.32 12.75
CA TYR A 279 -0.66 -4.31 13.80
C TYR A 279 -1.95 -3.49 13.58
N ILE A 280 -2.47 -3.41 12.37
CA ILE A 280 -3.68 -2.63 12.02
C ILE A 280 -4.92 -3.51 11.93
N THR A 281 -4.81 -4.66 11.25
CA THR A 281 -5.96 -5.46 10.85
C THR A 281 -6.75 -5.97 12.06
N GLY A 282 -8.08 -5.84 11.98
CA GLY A 282 -9.00 -6.31 13.01
C GLY A 282 -9.22 -5.34 14.17
N ARG A 283 -8.51 -4.23 14.27
CA ARG A 283 -8.76 -3.21 15.29
C ARG A 283 -10.11 -2.52 15.04
N PRO A 284 -10.92 -2.25 16.09
CA PRO A 284 -12.29 -1.78 15.91
C PRO A 284 -12.37 -0.34 15.40
N THR A 285 -13.36 -0.07 14.54
CA THR A 285 -13.76 1.28 14.12
C THR A 285 -14.90 1.82 14.98
N THR A 286 -15.20 3.11 14.92
CA THR A 286 -16.37 3.71 15.61
C THR A 286 -17.69 3.32 14.96
N ARG A 287 -17.66 2.76 13.75
CA ARG A 287 -18.84 2.41 12.94
C ARG A 287 -19.26 0.95 13.09
N GLY A 288 -18.65 0.20 14.01
CA GLY A 288 -18.98 -1.20 14.30
C GLY A 288 -18.35 -2.22 13.33
N GLY A 289 -17.34 -1.81 12.59
CA GLY A 289 -16.48 -2.66 11.77
C GLY A 289 -15.04 -2.69 12.29
N VAL A 290 -14.11 -3.06 11.40
CA VAL A 290 -12.68 -3.16 11.71
C VAL A 290 -11.82 -2.43 10.70
N TYR A 291 -10.58 -2.16 11.09
CA TYR A 291 -9.54 -1.66 10.20
C TYR A 291 -8.91 -2.78 9.39
N HIS A 292 -8.56 -2.46 8.16
CA HIS A 292 -7.70 -3.21 7.26
C HIS A 292 -6.64 -2.30 6.65
N VAL A 293 -5.74 -2.87 5.87
CA VAL A 293 -4.69 -2.15 5.16
C VAL A 293 -4.93 -2.15 3.66
N ASP A 294 -4.39 -1.13 3.01
CA ASP A 294 -4.31 -1.01 1.56
C ASP A 294 -2.94 -0.42 1.19
N MET A 295 -2.40 -0.77 0.04
CA MET A 295 -1.12 -0.27 -0.47
C MET A 295 -1.33 0.68 -1.65
N LEU A 296 -2.10 1.74 -1.40
CA LEU A 296 -2.49 2.73 -2.40
C LEU A 296 -1.92 4.12 -2.04
N PRO A 297 -1.01 4.69 -2.82
CA PRO A 297 -0.41 6.00 -2.51
C PRO A 297 -1.20 7.17 -3.05
N THR A 298 -2.02 7.02 -4.08
CA THR A 298 -2.48 8.11 -4.97
C THR A 298 -1.27 8.95 -5.42
N THR A 299 -1.11 10.17 -4.90
CA THR A 299 0.08 11.03 -5.12
C THR A 299 0.86 11.31 -3.82
N CYS A 300 0.48 10.68 -2.70
CA CYS A 300 1.07 10.95 -1.39
C CYS A 300 2.56 10.58 -1.31
N HIS A 301 3.02 9.62 -2.12
CA HIS A 301 4.44 9.28 -2.21
C HIS A 301 5.32 10.47 -2.59
N VAL A 302 4.80 11.44 -3.36
CA VAL A 302 5.48 12.69 -3.71
C VAL A 302 5.63 13.57 -2.47
N TYR A 303 4.51 13.88 -1.80
CA TYR A 303 4.50 14.73 -0.59
C TYR A 303 5.30 14.11 0.56
N PHE A 304 5.22 12.80 0.70
CA PHE A 304 5.97 12.09 1.73
C PHE A 304 7.47 12.09 1.47
N GLY A 305 7.88 11.98 0.20
CA GLY A 305 9.29 12.12 -0.16
C GLY A 305 9.83 13.51 0.11
N ASP A 306 9.02 14.55 -0.14
CA ASP A 306 9.40 15.96 0.04
C ASP A 306 9.74 16.29 1.52
N VAL A 307 9.12 15.60 2.48
CA VAL A 307 9.38 15.79 3.91
C VAL A 307 10.39 14.78 4.49
N MET A 308 11.21 14.17 3.65
CA MET A 308 12.25 13.21 4.06
C MET A 308 13.63 13.63 3.58
N ILE A 309 14.63 13.42 4.42
CA ILE A 309 16.05 13.47 4.02
C ILE A 309 16.39 12.28 3.10
N ALA A 310 17.62 12.18 2.64
CA ALA A 310 18.08 11.01 1.92
C ALA A 310 17.82 9.72 2.72
N SER A 311 17.65 8.60 2.02
CA SER A 311 17.37 7.30 2.65
C SER A 311 18.45 6.26 2.33
N PRO A 312 18.58 5.20 3.15
CA PRO A 312 19.66 4.22 3.06
C PRO A 312 19.80 3.52 1.71
N ASN A 313 18.73 3.45 0.89
CA ASN A 313 18.75 2.87 -0.46
C ASN A 313 19.38 3.78 -1.53
N GLY A 314 19.84 4.98 -1.16
CA GLY A 314 20.42 5.97 -2.07
C GLY A 314 19.40 6.91 -2.71
N ARG A 315 18.12 6.95 -2.24
CA ARG A 315 17.16 7.99 -2.59
C ARG A 315 17.60 9.31 -1.95
N LEU A 316 17.71 10.37 -2.74
CA LEU A 316 18.11 11.70 -2.27
C LEU A 316 16.97 12.39 -1.49
N ALA A 317 17.32 13.42 -0.75
CA ALA A 317 16.33 14.25 -0.04
C ALA A 317 15.30 14.86 -1.00
N HIS A 318 14.07 15.01 -0.54
CA HIS A 318 12.95 15.60 -1.30
C HIS A 318 12.51 14.84 -2.57
N ILE A 319 13.16 13.71 -2.90
CA ILE A 319 12.72 12.87 -4.03
C ILE A 319 11.50 12.03 -3.59
N PRO A 320 10.50 11.84 -4.48
CA PRO A 320 9.36 10.97 -4.18
C PRO A 320 9.79 9.58 -3.69
N LEU A 321 8.99 9.00 -2.80
CA LEU A 321 9.11 7.59 -2.39
C LEU A 321 8.65 6.67 -3.53
N SER A 322 8.86 5.36 -3.38
CA SER A 322 8.10 4.38 -4.16
C SER A 322 6.60 4.55 -3.87
N GLU A 323 5.79 4.14 -4.81
CA GLU A 323 4.32 4.23 -4.69
C GLU A 323 3.78 3.29 -3.58
N GLY A 324 2.65 2.62 -3.80
CA GLY A 324 2.11 1.64 -2.87
C GLY A 324 2.92 0.35 -2.88
N ILE A 325 2.54 -0.59 -3.75
CA ILE A 325 3.19 -1.89 -3.90
C ILE A 325 4.40 -1.87 -4.86
N SER A 326 4.58 -0.81 -5.63
CA SER A 326 5.63 -0.71 -6.65
C SER A 326 7.04 -0.72 -6.04
N PRO A 327 8.03 -1.31 -6.74
CA PRO A 327 9.45 -1.13 -6.42
C PRO A 327 9.86 0.34 -6.40
N GLU A 328 11.02 0.64 -5.84
CA GLU A 328 11.63 1.96 -5.96
C GLU A 328 11.91 2.27 -7.44
N LYS A 329 11.68 3.51 -7.85
CA LYS A 329 11.81 3.92 -9.25
C LYS A 329 13.19 3.59 -9.83
N GLY A 330 13.21 2.72 -10.84
CA GLY A 330 14.42 2.28 -11.54
C GLY A 330 15.21 1.19 -10.78
N ALA A 331 14.66 0.60 -9.72
CA ALA A 331 15.28 -0.52 -9.01
C ALA A 331 14.93 -1.88 -9.65
N ASP A 332 13.82 -1.97 -10.36
CA ASP A 332 13.26 -3.18 -10.99
C ASP A 332 13.91 -3.47 -12.36
N ILE A 333 15.15 -3.88 -12.35
CA ILE A 333 15.95 -4.09 -13.59
C ILE A 333 15.71 -5.43 -14.28
N ASN A 334 15.04 -6.38 -13.62
CA ASN A 334 14.77 -7.72 -14.15
C ASN A 334 13.42 -7.83 -14.90
N GLY A 335 12.74 -6.69 -15.08
CA GLY A 335 11.53 -6.58 -15.89
C GLY A 335 10.23 -6.94 -15.14
N PRO A 336 9.07 -6.73 -15.76
CA PRO A 336 7.77 -6.76 -15.08
C PRO A 336 7.39 -8.13 -14.51
N THR A 337 7.85 -9.23 -15.11
CA THR A 337 7.59 -10.58 -14.58
C THR A 337 8.26 -10.78 -13.22
N ALA A 338 9.47 -10.26 -13.03
CA ALA A 338 10.16 -10.32 -11.75
C ALA A 338 9.43 -9.48 -10.70
N VAL A 339 8.94 -8.28 -11.07
CA VAL A 339 8.11 -7.44 -10.19
C VAL A 339 6.87 -8.19 -9.70
N VAL A 340 6.12 -8.81 -10.63
CA VAL A 340 4.92 -9.59 -10.28
C VAL A 340 5.25 -10.74 -9.33
N LYS A 341 6.35 -11.46 -9.56
CA LYS A 341 6.79 -12.54 -8.67
C LYS A 341 7.18 -12.03 -7.27
N SER A 342 7.92 -10.94 -7.19
CA SER A 342 8.24 -10.29 -5.91
C SER A 342 6.97 -9.90 -5.16
N CYS A 343 6.02 -9.24 -5.85
CA CYS A 343 4.74 -8.84 -5.25
C CYS A 343 3.91 -10.05 -4.78
N SER A 344 3.93 -11.17 -5.52
CA SER A 344 3.14 -12.37 -5.18
C SER A 344 3.60 -13.08 -3.90
N LYS A 345 4.74 -12.66 -3.31
CA LYS A 345 5.20 -13.17 -2.01
C LYS A 345 4.47 -12.54 -0.82
N MET A 346 3.74 -11.43 -1.04
CA MET A 346 2.85 -10.83 -0.05
C MET A 346 1.50 -11.58 -0.05
N ASN A 347 1.31 -12.56 0.79
CA ASN A 347 0.04 -13.29 0.93
C ASN A 347 -0.56 -13.13 2.33
#